data_5d327798095dad7f1613f48c6ec3b8d3
#
_entry.id   5d327798095dad7f1613f48c6ec3b8d3
#
_cell.length_a   1.000
_cell.length_b   1.000
_cell.length_c   1.000
_cell.angle_alpha   90.00
_cell.angle_beta   90.00
_cell.angle_gamma   90.00
#
_symmetry.space_group_name_H-M   'P 1'
#
loop_
_entity.id
_entity.type
_entity.pdbx_description
1 polymer ?
#
loop_
_entity_poly.entity_id
_entity_poly.type
_entity_poly.pdbx_seq_one_letter_code
_entity_poly.pdbx_strand_id
1 'polypeptide(L)'
;DVTICSENEKEIESLKEHREHLTKLPGVKLPDEMKFTCDVRGSLSGKDILVMAKASPYVRTTCKKYAADIPDGQLIVNVAKGVEADTLMTMSQIIEEEVPGANVVVLSGPSHAEEVGRGLPTTIVVGAHDRESALYVQNVFMSPVFRVYTSPDITGIELGGALKNVIALAAGTADGLGYGDNTKAALITRGIAEI
;
A
#
# COMPACT_ATOMS: atom_id res chain seq x y z
N ASP A 1 10.87 15.21 2.69
CA ASP A 1 11.88 14.40 1.97
C ASP A 1 11.43 12.94 1.88
N VAL A 2 11.60 12.31 0.71
CA VAL A 2 11.29 10.90 0.48
C VAL A 2 12.56 10.13 0.14
N THR A 3 12.76 8.97 0.79
CA THR A 3 13.85 8.06 0.48
C THR A 3 13.27 6.69 0.12
N ILE A 4 13.57 6.20 -1.06
CA ILE A 4 13.28 4.81 -1.45
C ILE A 4 14.46 3.94 -1.05
N CYS A 5 14.18 2.88 -0.29
CA CYS A 5 15.18 1.90 0.08
C CYS A 5 14.82 0.50 -0.46
N SER A 6 15.80 -0.19 -1.01
CA SER A 6 15.68 -1.55 -1.51
C SER A 6 17.02 -2.27 -1.34
N GLU A 7 16.96 -3.56 -0.98
CA GLU A 7 18.16 -4.42 -0.92
C GLU A 7 18.70 -4.78 -2.30
N ASN A 8 17.97 -4.48 -3.35
CA ASN A 8 18.37 -4.75 -4.73
C ASN A 8 19.21 -3.59 -5.26
N GLU A 9 20.54 -3.76 -5.23
CA GLU A 9 21.49 -2.75 -5.69
C GLU A 9 21.23 -2.33 -7.13
N LYS A 10 20.95 -3.28 -8.03
CA LYS A 10 20.68 -2.98 -9.45
C LYS A 10 19.43 -2.14 -9.64
N GLU A 11 18.40 -2.36 -8.82
CA GLU A 11 17.17 -1.55 -8.82
C GLU A 11 17.48 -0.12 -8.37
N ILE A 12 18.23 0.03 -7.28
CA ILE A 12 18.62 1.34 -6.75
C ILE A 12 19.53 2.11 -7.72
N GLU A 13 20.50 1.46 -8.32
CA GLU A 13 21.36 2.08 -9.34
C GLU A 13 20.55 2.55 -10.54
N SER A 14 19.66 1.71 -11.07
CA SER A 14 18.77 2.07 -12.17
C SER A 14 17.86 3.26 -11.83
N LEU A 15 17.29 3.30 -10.61
CA LEU A 15 16.47 4.42 -10.15
C LEU A 15 17.27 5.73 -10.03
N LYS A 16 18.52 5.65 -9.58
CA LYS A 16 19.43 6.82 -9.52
C LYS A 16 19.76 7.36 -10.90
N GLU A 17 20.08 6.47 -11.83
CA GLU A 17 20.50 6.82 -13.19
C GLU A 17 19.35 7.39 -14.03
N HIS A 18 18.21 6.70 -14.03
CA HIS A 18 17.12 7.01 -14.96
C HIS A 18 16.04 7.91 -14.34
N ARG A 19 16.00 8.05 -13.01
CA ARG A 19 14.91 8.74 -12.28
C ARG A 19 13.54 8.21 -12.69
N GLU A 20 13.45 6.89 -12.89
CA GLU A 20 12.28 6.17 -13.38
C GLU A 20 12.42 4.68 -13.09
N HIS A 21 11.33 4.00 -12.76
CA HIS A 21 11.34 2.55 -12.66
C HIS A 21 10.96 1.93 -14.02
N LEU A 22 11.96 1.68 -14.86
CA LEU A 22 11.80 1.31 -16.28
C LEU A 22 10.91 0.09 -16.53
N THR A 23 10.82 -0.84 -15.58
CA THR A 23 10.07 -2.11 -15.75
C THR A 23 8.72 -2.12 -15.02
N LYS A 24 8.63 -1.53 -13.81
CA LYS A 24 7.40 -1.58 -13.00
C LYS A 24 6.53 -0.34 -13.14
N LEU A 25 7.13 0.80 -13.51
CA LEU A 25 6.41 2.06 -13.67
C LEU A 25 7.02 2.90 -14.81
N PRO A 26 7.00 2.39 -16.05
CA PRO A 26 7.60 3.08 -17.18
C PRO A 26 6.84 4.37 -17.53
N GLY A 27 7.59 5.39 -17.91
CA GLY A 27 7.03 6.69 -18.32
C GLY A 27 6.71 7.64 -17.16
N VAL A 28 6.95 7.25 -15.91
CA VAL A 28 6.76 8.11 -14.73
C VAL A 28 8.11 8.56 -14.19
N LYS A 29 8.41 9.84 -14.31
CA LYS A 29 9.64 10.43 -13.75
C LYS A 29 9.49 10.69 -12.26
N LEU A 30 10.50 10.25 -11.51
CA LEU A 30 10.57 10.47 -10.07
C LEU A 30 11.16 11.86 -9.77
N PRO A 31 10.65 12.57 -8.75
CA PRO A 31 11.13 13.88 -8.36
C PRO A 31 12.64 13.91 -8.08
N ASP A 32 13.31 15.00 -8.46
CA ASP A 32 14.76 15.13 -8.32
C ASP A 32 15.24 15.10 -6.87
N GLU A 33 14.40 15.55 -5.94
CA GLU A 33 14.67 15.55 -4.49
C GLU A 33 14.59 14.18 -3.85
N MET A 34 14.00 13.19 -4.54
CA MET A 34 13.84 11.82 -4.01
C MET A 34 15.19 11.13 -3.90
N LYS A 35 15.43 10.51 -2.74
CA LYS A 35 16.68 9.80 -2.43
C LYS A 35 16.51 8.29 -2.61
N PHE A 36 17.60 7.61 -2.94
CA PHE A 36 17.61 6.16 -3.14
C PHE A 36 18.80 5.54 -2.40
N THR A 37 18.57 4.45 -1.66
CA THR A 37 19.62 3.78 -0.89
C THR A 37 19.43 2.28 -0.81
N CYS A 38 20.54 1.54 -0.71
CA CYS A 38 20.55 0.13 -0.34
C CYS A 38 20.74 -0.07 1.16
N ASP A 39 21.11 0.97 1.91
CA ASP A 39 21.21 0.94 3.36
C ASP A 39 19.81 1.08 3.98
N VAL A 40 19.10 -0.06 4.06
CA VAL A 40 17.77 -0.11 4.65
C VAL A 40 17.85 0.24 6.15
N ARG A 41 18.81 -0.33 6.90
CA ARG A 41 18.94 -0.11 8.36
C ARG A 41 19.20 1.35 8.69
N GLY A 42 20.17 1.98 8.03
CA GLY A 42 20.47 3.40 8.23
C GLY A 42 19.33 4.34 7.82
N SER A 43 18.39 3.86 6.99
CA SER A 43 17.23 4.65 6.56
C SER A 43 15.99 4.53 7.43
N LEU A 44 15.97 3.67 8.47
CA LEU A 44 14.80 3.47 9.33
C LEU A 44 14.72 4.49 10.47
N SER A 45 15.84 4.98 10.96
CA SER A 45 15.88 5.93 12.09
C SER A 45 15.65 7.37 11.65
N GLY A 46 15.00 8.17 12.52
CA GLY A 46 14.77 9.60 12.31
C GLY A 46 13.81 9.91 11.16
N LYS A 47 12.84 9.04 10.91
CA LYS A 47 11.79 9.23 9.91
C LYS A 47 10.45 9.53 10.59
N ASP A 48 9.71 10.47 10.02
CA ASP A 48 8.34 10.74 10.46
C ASP A 48 7.41 9.57 10.12
N ILE A 49 7.61 8.97 8.97
CA ILE A 49 6.80 7.85 8.45
C ILE A 49 7.70 6.81 7.78
N LEU A 50 7.46 5.54 8.08
CA LEU A 50 7.95 4.41 7.28
C LEU A 50 6.80 3.88 6.43
N VAL A 51 7.01 3.74 5.11
CA VAL A 51 6.00 3.19 4.20
C VAL A 51 6.36 1.73 3.87
N MET A 52 5.53 0.79 4.31
CA MET A 52 5.65 -0.63 3.96
C MET A 52 5.06 -0.86 2.58
N ALA A 53 5.92 -0.80 1.56
CA ALA A 53 5.57 -0.96 0.14
C ALA A 53 6.14 -2.27 -0.46
N LYS A 54 6.12 -3.33 0.33
CA LYS A 54 6.52 -4.68 -0.11
C LYS A 54 5.31 -5.47 -0.64
N ALA A 55 5.55 -6.42 -1.53
CA ALA A 55 4.51 -7.41 -1.86
C ALA A 55 4.16 -8.24 -0.61
N SER A 56 2.86 -8.54 -0.43
CA SER A 56 2.32 -9.18 0.79
C SER A 56 3.10 -10.42 1.27
N PRO A 57 3.59 -11.34 0.40
CA PRO A 57 4.34 -12.51 0.87
C PRO A 57 5.66 -12.17 1.59
N TYR A 58 6.17 -10.95 1.43
CA TYR A 58 7.45 -10.52 2.00
C TYR A 58 7.30 -9.58 3.21
N VAL A 59 6.08 -9.21 3.60
CA VAL A 59 5.85 -8.27 4.71
C VAL A 59 6.40 -8.87 6.01
N ARG A 60 6.00 -10.07 6.41
CA ARG A 60 6.46 -10.73 7.63
C ARG A 60 7.98 -10.87 7.68
N THR A 61 8.59 -11.39 6.63
CA THR A 61 10.04 -11.58 6.60
C THR A 61 10.80 -10.26 6.65
N THR A 62 10.26 -9.20 6.05
CA THR A 62 10.82 -7.85 6.12
C THR A 62 10.70 -7.29 7.53
N CYS A 63 9.54 -7.39 8.18
CA CYS A 63 9.35 -6.94 9.56
C CYS A 63 10.29 -7.68 10.51
N LYS A 64 10.34 -9.02 10.47
CA LYS A 64 11.28 -9.82 11.28
C LYS A 64 12.74 -9.38 11.13
N LYS A 65 13.14 -9.09 9.89
CA LYS A 65 14.52 -8.70 9.59
C LYS A 65 14.92 -7.37 10.20
N TYR A 66 13.98 -6.43 10.28
CA TYR A 66 14.26 -5.04 10.63
C TYR A 66 13.58 -4.56 11.92
N ALA A 67 12.81 -5.39 12.60
CA ALA A 67 12.08 -5.01 13.82
C ALA A 67 12.95 -4.32 14.87
N ALA A 68 14.16 -4.86 15.11
CA ALA A 68 15.09 -4.31 16.09
C ALA A 68 15.69 -2.94 15.72
N ASP A 69 15.58 -2.55 14.45
CA ASP A 69 16.10 -1.29 13.93
C ASP A 69 14.99 -0.20 13.84
N ILE A 70 13.73 -0.57 14.06
CA ILE A 70 12.58 0.33 14.03
C ILE A 70 12.36 0.90 15.43
N PRO A 71 12.35 2.24 15.60
CA PRO A 71 12.10 2.86 16.89
C PRO A 71 10.70 2.59 17.44
N ASP A 72 10.57 2.51 18.77
CA ASP A 72 9.26 2.46 19.42
C ASP A 72 8.43 3.70 19.09
N GLY A 73 7.13 3.50 18.84
CA GLY A 73 6.21 4.55 18.43
C GLY A 73 6.33 4.96 16.98
N GLN A 74 7.20 4.31 16.20
CA GLN A 74 7.36 4.65 14.79
C GLN A 74 6.06 4.45 14.01
N LEU A 75 5.63 5.49 13.29
CA LEU A 75 4.48 5.42 12.39
C LEU A 75 4.84 4.62 11.14
N ILE A 76 4.15 3.51 10.93
CA ILE A 76 4.29 2.65 9.74
C ILE A 76 3.00 2.69 8.92
N VAL A 77 3.08 3.20 7.71
CA VAL A 77 1.97 3.21 6.75
C VAL A 77 2.08 1.97 5.85
N ASN A 78 1.16 1.03 6.03
CA ASN A 78 1.07 -0.14 5.16
C ASN A 78 0.28 0.17 3.88
N VAL A 79 0.89 -0.04 2.73
CA VAL A 79 0.25 0.05 1.40
C VAL A 79 0.17 -1.31 0.69
N ALA A 80 0.72 -2.36 1.31
CA ALA A 80 0.62 -3.73 0.79
C ALA A 80 -0.82 -4.25 0.92
N LYS A 81 -1.26 -5.00 -0.08
CA LYS A 81 -2.62 -5.58 -0.13
C LYS A 81 -2.53 -7.10 -0.12
N GLY A 82 -3.33 -7.73 0.71
CA GLY A 82 -3.39 -9.18 0.81
C GLY A 82 -3.59 -9.68 2.24
N VAL A 83 -3.70 -10.99 2.35
CA VAL A 83 -3.69 -11.74 3.62
C VAL A 83 -2.61 -12.81 3.55
N GLU A 84 -2.03 -13.16 4.68
CA GLU A 84 -1.05 -14.24 4.75
C GLU A 84 -1.74 -15.60 4.63
N ALA A 85 -1.23 -16.48 3.76
CA ALA A 85 -1.91 -17.72 3.41
C ALA A 85 -2.08 -18.69 4.60
N ASP A 86 -1.07 -18.79 5.46
CA ASP A 86 -1.05 -19.80 6.54
C ASP A 86 -1.83 -19.33 7.78
N THR A 87 -1.76 -18.04 8.11
CA THR A 87 -2.34 -17.46 9.33
C THR A 87 -3.64 -16.72 9.08
N LEU A 88 -3.95 -16.37 7.84
CA LEU A 88 -5.02 -15.47 7.42
C LEU A 88 -4.93 -14.06 8.04
N MET A 89 -3.79 -13.69 8.59
CA MET A 89 -3.56 -12.35 9.12
C MET A 89 -3.51 -11.31 8.01
N THR A 90 -4.07 -10.14 8.29
CA THR A 90 -3.89 -8.97 7.42
C THR A 90 -2.49 -8.42 7.54
N MET A 91 -2.09 -7.53 6.65
CA MET A 91 -0.74 -6.98 6.65
C MET A 91 -0.47 -6.11 7.88
N SER A 92 -1.47 -5.36 8.37
CA SER A 92 -1.33 -4.59 9.61
C SER A 92 -1.10 -5.50 10.82
N GLN A 93 -1.89 -6.56 10.96
CA GLN A 93 -1.72 -7.55 12.02
C GLN A 93 -0.32 -8.18 12.02
N ILE A 94 0.23 -8.48 10.85
CA ILE A 94 1.59 -8.99 10.71
C ILE A 94 2.61 -7.96 11.18
N ILE A 95 2.45 -6.69 10.79
CA ILE A 95 3.37 -5.63 11.20
C ILE A 95 3.31 -5.42 12.71
N GLU A 96 2.11 -5.40 13.31
CA GLU A 96 1.90 -5.26 14.75
C GLU A 96 2.48 -6.44 15.55
N GLU A 97 2.36 -7.66 15.03
CA GLU A 97 2.95 -8.86 15.65
C GLU A 97 4.48 -8.82 15.65
N GLU A 98 5.08 -8.46 14.51
CA GLU A 98 6.53 -8.51 14.33
C GLU A 98 7.26 -7.24 14.84
N VAL A 99 6.55 -6.12 14.93
CA VAL A 99 7.05 -4.81 15.41
C VAL A 99 6.07 -4.23 16.44
N PRO A 100 5.95 -4.83 17.62
CA PRO A 100 4.88 -4.51 18.58
C PRO A 100 4.92 -3.08 19.13
N GLY A 101 6.04 -2.36 18.99
CA GLY A 101 6.13 -0.94 19.36
C GLY A 101 5.71 0.04 18.27
N ALA A 102 5.34 -0.43 17.07
CA ALA A 102 4.99 0.45 15.96
C ALA A 102 3.53 0.95 16.05
N ASN A 103 3.32 2.17 15.55
CA ASN A 103 1.98 2.69 15.28
C ASN A 103 1.62 2.38 13.82
N VAL A 104 0.72 1.42 13.59
CA VAL A 104 0.40 0.93 12.24
C VAL A 104 -0.83 1.60 11.68
N VAL A 105 -0.69 2.14 10.49
CA VAL A 105 -1.76 2.79 9.71
C VAL A 105 -1.86 2.11 8.35
N VAL A 106 -3.05 1.85 7.88
CA VAL A 106 -3.31 1.25 6.56
C VAL A 106 -3.75 2.32 5.57
N LEU A 107 -3.17 2.32 4.38
CA LEU A 107 -3.55 3.18 3.28
C LEU A 107 -3.90 2.31 2.07
N SER A 108 -5.19 2.21 1.72
CA SER A 108 -5.66 1.30 0.67
C SER A 108 -6.84 1.90 -0.11
N GLY A 109 -7.09 1.35 -1.29
CA GLY A 109 -8.16 1.76 -2.20
C GLY A 109 -7.82 1.46 -3.65
N PRO A 110 -8.60 1.96 -4.61
CA PRO A 110 -8.33 1.86 -6.04
C PRO A 110 -7.16 2.78 -6.42
N SER A 111 -5.94 2.31 -6.27
CA SER A 111 -4.69 3.06 -6.47
C SER A 111 -3.76 2.32 -7.42
N HIS A 112 -4.15 2.21 -8.67
CA HIS A 112 -3.32 1.62 -9.71
C HIS A 112 -2.08 2.49 -9.95
N ALA A 113 -0.89 1.92 -9.87
CA ALA A 113 0.36 2.68 -9.82
C ALA A 113 0.57 3.58 -11.04
N GLU A 114 0.20 3.08 -12.22
CA GLU A 114 0.33 3.80 -13.49
C GLU A 114 -0.60 5.02 -13.57
N GLU A 115 -1.79 4.92 -12.99
CA GLU A 115 -2.75 6.03 -12.94
C GLU A 115 -2.32 7.07 -11.92
N VAL A 116 -1.95 6.63 -10.72
CA VAL A 116 -1.44 7.51 -9.67
C VAL A 116 -0.18 8.24 -10.13
N GLY A 117 0.76 7.52 -10.76
CA GLY A 117 2.00 8.08 -11.28
C GLY A 117 1.81 9.12 -12.39
N ARG A 118 0.71 9.02 -13.14
CA ARG A 118 0.31 10.02 -14.16
C ARG A 118 -0.50 11.18 -13.60
N GLY A 119 -0.77 11.18 -12.29
CA GLY A 119 -1.56 12.22 -11.64
C GLY A 119 -3.05 12.16 -11.96
N LEU A 120 -3.58 11.00 -12.32
CA LEU A 120 -5.03 10.84 -12.53
C LEU A 120 -5.78 10.89 -11.19
N PRO A 121 -7.00 11.47 -11.16
CA PRO A 121 -7.80 11.55 -9.95
C PRO A 121 -7.98 10.18 -9.29
N THR A 122 -7.51 10.08 -8.05
CA THR A 122 -7.51 8.83 -7.27
C THR A 122 -8.14 9.08 -5.91
N THR A 123 -8.92 8.13 -5.43
CA THR A 123 -9.51 8.15 -4.09
C THR A 123 -9.07 6.92 -3.32
N ILE A 124 -8.59 7.14 -2.08
CA ILE A 124 -8.19 6.06 -1.18
C ILE A 124 -8.69 6.31 0.24
N VAL A 125 -8.52 5.32 1.09
CA VAL A 125 -8.90 5.37 2.50
C VAL A 125 -7.69 5.09 3.38
N VAL A 126 -7.57 5.86 4.46
CA VAL A 126 -6.64 5.63 5.55
C VAL A 126 -7.40 5.05 6.75
N GLY A 127 -6.88 3.96 7.33
CA GLY A 127 -7.36 3.34 8.55
C GLY A 127 -6.30 3.33 9.63
N ALA A 128 -6.66 3.71 10.87
CA ALA A 128 -5.77 3.71 12.00
C ALA A 128 -6.55 3.42 13.30
N HIS A 129 -5.84 2.92 14.34
CA HIS A 129 -6.42 2.69 15.66
C HIS A 129 -6.79 4.01 16.37
N ASP A 130 -6.06 5.09 16.06
CA ASP A 130 -6.32 6.40 16.59
C ASP A 130 -6.58 7.44 15.47
N ARG A 131 -7.37 8.44 15.81
CA ARG A 131 -7.78 9.47 14.85
C ARG A 131 -6.65 10.41 14.46
N GLU A 132 -5.72 10.65 15.36
CA GLU A 132 -4.61 11.59 15.14
C GLU A 132 -3.69 11.06 14.04
N SER A 133 -3.28 9.80 14.13
CA SER A 133 -2.48 9.12 13.11
C SER A 133 -3.20 9.06 11.75
N ALA A 134 -4.51 8.76 11.75
CA ALA A 134 -5.30 8.79 10.52
C ALA A 134 -5.31 10.16 9.85
N LEU A 135 -5.52 11.24 10.61
CA LEU A 135 -5.53 12.60 10.10
C LEU A 135 -4.14 13.05 9.65
N TYR A 136 -3.09 12.66 10.38
CA TYR A 136 -1.73 12.99 10.00
C TYR A 136 -1.38 12.36 8.65
N VAL A 137 -1.62 11.05 8.47
CA VAL A 137 -1.39 10.35 7.21
C VAL A 137 -2.26 10.89 6.09
N GLN A 138 -3.55 11.19 6.37
CA GLN A 138 -4.43 11.85 5.41
C GLN A 138 -3.81 13.14 4.88
N ASN A 139 -3.34 14.02 5.76
CA ASN A 139 -2.76 15.30 5.39
C ASN A 139 -1.46 15.16 4.59
N VAL A 140 -0.63 14.19 4.93
CA VAL A 140 0.66 13.95 4.23
C VAL A 140 0.44 13.42 2.81
N PHE A 141 -0.55 12.55 2.62
CA PHE A 141 -0.78 11.90 1.31
C PHE A 141 -1.80 12.63 0.44
N MET A 142 -2.63 13.51 1.00
CA MET A 142 -3.65 14.24 0.22
C MET A 142 -3.03 15.22 -0.77
N SER A 143 -3.55 15.24 -1.98
CA SER A 143 -3.20 16.22 -3.00
C SER A 143 -4.45 16.59 -3.84
N PRO A 144 -4.38 17.59 -4.74
CA PRO A 144 -5.50 17.95 -5.60
C PRO A 144 -6.04 16.80 -6.46
N VAL A 145 -5.20 15.81 -6.77
CA VAL A 145 -5.56 14.63 -7.58
C VAL A 145 -5.60 13.34 -6.77
N PHE A 146 -5.24 13.37 -5.48
CA PHE A 146 -5.19 12.19 -4.62
C PHE A 146 -6.01 12.44 -3.36
N ARG A 147 -7.28 12.02 -3.41
CA ARG A 147 -8.23 12.21 -2.29
C ARG A 147 -8.09 11.10 -1.27
N VAL A 148 -7.88 11.46 0.00
CA VAL A 148 -7.75 10.52 1.11
C VAL A 148 -8.91 10.70 2.09
N TYR A 149 -9.66 9.63 2.34
CA TYR A 149 -10.70 9.57 3.38
C TYR A 149 -10.17 8.85 4.61
N THR A 150 -10.77 9.04 5.76
CA THR A 150 -10.43 8.31 6.99
C THR A 150 -11.57 7.35 7.38
N SER A 151 -11.21 6.18 7.91
CA SER A 151 -12.14 5.22 8.49
C SER A 151 -11.50 4.53 9.69
N PRO A 152 -12.24 4.21 10.75
CA PRO A 152 -11.74 3.40 11.86
C PRO A 152 -11.70 1.89 11.54
N ASP A 153 -12.32 1.46 10.45
CA ASP A 153 -12.42 0.05 10.06
C ASP A 153 -11.19 -0.40 9.26
N ILE A 154 -10.09 -0.64 9.97
CA ILE A 154 -8.83 -1.13 9.38
C ILE A 154 -9.05 -2.48 8.68
N THR A 155 -9.75 -3.40 9.34
CA THR A 155 -9.99 -4.74 8.82
C THR A 155 -10.77 -4.71 7.50
N GLY A 156 -11.86 -3.95 7.45
CA GLY A 156 -12.64 -3.80 6.22
C GLY A 156 -11.85 -3.17 5.07
N ILE A 157 -10.98 -2.19 5.38
CA ILE A 157 -10.09 -1.58 4.37
C ILE A 157 -9.12 -2.61 3.78
N GLU A 158 -8.51 -3.44 4.63
CA GLU A 158 -7.53 -4.45 4.19
C GLU A 158 -8.21 -5.61 3.45
N LEU A 159 -9.32 -6.13 3.98
CA LEU A 159 -10.07 -7.22 3.34
C LEU A 159 -10.65 -6.78 2.00
N GLY A 160 -11.24 -5.59 1.90
CA GLY A 160 -11.69 -5.04 0.63
C GLY A 160 -10.57 -4.97 -0.42
N GLY A 161 -9.37 -4.55 0.00
CA GLY A 161 -8.19 -4.53 -0.84
C GLY A 161 -7.68 -5.90 -1.26
N ALA A 162 -7.75 -6.90 -0.36
CA ALA A 162 -7.29 -8.26 -0.60
C ALA A 162 -8.27 -9.07 -1.46
N LEU A 163 -9.58 -8.95 -1.20
CA LEU A 163 -10.62 -9.81 -1.78
C LEU A 163 -11.21 -9.26 -3.09
N LYS A 164 -11.00 -7.99 -3.43
CA LYS A 164 -11.55 -7.37 -4.65
C LYS A 164 -11.33 -8.18 -5.93
N ASN A 165 -10.24 -8.95 -6.00
CA ASN A 165 -9.91 -9.73 -7.19
C ASN A 165 -10.89 -10.90 -7.42
N VAL A 166 -11.55 -11.40 -6.38
CA VAL A 166 -12.62 -12.41 -6.51
C VAL A 166 -13.78 -11.83 -7.31
N ILE A 167 -14.19 -10.62 -6.97
CA ILE A 167 -15.27 -9.92 -7.67
C ILE A 167 -14.84 -9.51 -9.09
N ALA A 168 -13.60 -9.08 -9.25
CA ALA A 168 -13.05 -8.75 -10.57
C ALA A 168 -13.03 -9.97 -11.50
N LEU A 169 -12.65 -11.15 -10.99
CA LEU A 169 -12.68 -12.39 -11.75
C LEU A 169 -14.10 -12.77 -12.15
N ALA A 170 -15.06 -12.70 -11.22
CA ALA A 170 -16.47 -13.00 -11.49
C ALA A 170 -17.06 -12.03 -12.54
N ALA A 171 -16.77 -10.73 -12.44
CA ALA A 171 -17.20 -9.74 -13.40
C ALA A 171 -16.58 -9.97 -14.81
N GLY A 172 -15.28 -10.30 -14.84
CA GLY A 172 -14.60 -10.64 -16.11
C GLY A 172 -15.14 -11.92 -16.75
N THR A 173 -15.52 -12.92 -15.95
CA THR A 173 -16.18 -14.13 -16.43
C THR A 173 -17.56 -13.81 -17.04
N ALA A 174 -18.35 -12.96 -16.37
CA ALA A 174 -19.65 -12.53 -16.89
C ALA A 174 -19.51 -11.76 -18.22
N ASP A 175 -18.49 -10.92 -18.35
CA ASP A 175 -18.16 -10.22 -19.61
C ASP A 175 -17.79 -11.21 -20.70
N GLY A 176 -16.93 -12.18 -20.42
CA GLY A 176 -16.52 -13.22 -21.36
C GLY A 176 -17.67 -14.11 -21.84
N LEU A 177 -18.71 -14.29 -21.01
CA LEU A 177 -19.94 -15.02 -21.34
C LEU A 177 -20.99 -14.14 -22.05
N GLY A 178 -20.76 -12.85 -22.21
CA GLY A 178 -21.66 -11.92 -22.87
C GLY A 178 -22.90 -11.54 -22.07
N TYR A 179 -22.83 -11.58 -20.73
CA TYR A 179 -23.98 -11.29 -19.85
C TYR A 179 -24.32 -9.80 -19.71
N GLY A 180 -23.63 -8.92 -20.28
CA GLY A 180 -23.95 -7.49 -20.34
C GLY A 180 -23.84 -6.74 -18.99
N ASP A 181 -24.06 -5.42 -19.05
CA ASP A 181 -23.76 -4.48 -17.96
C ASP A 181 -24.65 -4.64 -16.73
N ASN A 182 -25.92 -5.04 -16.89
CA ASN A 182 -26.81 -5.26 -15.74
C ASN A 182 -26.31 -6.38 -14.85
N THR A 183 -25.85 -7.50 -15.42
CA THR A 183 -25.28 -8.62 -14.67
C THR A 183 -23.97 -8.21 -13.99
N LYS A 184 -23.11 -7.49 -14.69
CA LYS A 184 -21.86 -6.97 -14.13
C LYS A 184 -22.12 -6.03 -12.95
N ALA A 185 -23.03 -5.07 -13.11
CA ALA A 185 -23.42 -4.15 -12.04
C ALA A 185 -23.97 -4.89 -10.81
N ALA A 186 -24.84 -5.90 -11.03
CA ALA A 186 -25.39 -6.72 -9.96
C ALA A 186 -24.30 -7.52 -9.22
N LEU A 187 -23.35 -8.14 -9.95
CA LEU A 187 -22.21 -8.87 -9.39
C LEU A 187 -21.31 -7.97 -8.55
N ILE A 188 -20.98 -6.79 -9.05
CA ILE A 188 -20.13 -5.83 -8.32
C ILE A 188 -20.86 -5.34 -7.06
N THR A 189 -22.12 -4.91 -7.19
CA THR A 189 -22.91 -4.41 -6.07
C THR A 189 -23.09 -5.49 -4.98
N ARG A 190 -23.46 -6.69 -5.38
CA ARG A 190 -23.62 -7.81 -4.42
C ARG A 190 -22.29 -8.26 -3.83
N GLY A 191 -21.25 -8.34 -4.64
CA GLY A 191 -19.92 -8.72 -4.20
C GLY A 191 -19.33 -7.76 -3.15
N ILE A 192 -19.51 -6.45 -3.34
CA ILE A 192 -19.09 -5.45 -2.34
C ILE A 192 -19.88 -5.60 -1.02
N ALA A 193 -21.14 -6.00 -1.09
CA ALA A 193 -21.98 -6.19 0.11
C ALA A 193 -21.63 -7.49 0.86
N GLU A 194 -20.95 -8.43 0.24
CA GLU A 194 -20.53 -9.71 0.85
C GLU A 194 -19.10 -9.65 1.43
N ILE A 195 -18.27 -8.70 1.01
CA ILE A 195 -16.93 -8.45 1.54
C ILE A 195 -17.02 -7.55 2.77
#